data_9636e9bfacf826adc83f9cd968e9e5cf
#
_entry.id   9636e9bfacf826adc83f9cd968e9e5cf
#
_cell.length_a   1.000
_cell.length_b   1.000
_cell.length_c   1.000
_cell.angle_alpha   90.00
_cell.angle_beta   90.00
_cell.angle_gamma   90.00
#
_symmetry.space_group_name_H-M   'P 1'
#
loop_
_entity.id
_entity.type
_entity.pdbx_description
1 polymer ?
#
loop_
_entity_poly.entity_id
_entity_poly.type
_entity_poly.pdbx_seq_one_letter_code
_entity_poly.pdbx_strand_id
1 'polypeptide(L)'
;MSVIDIIILIVFVGAIIYGLYKGVIAQLGSLGGIILGIIACRLFGDYATELVSNILPAMTSDAKTTAYVNSIVGNVLLFIVVYVLACLIAKLMRKITHALYLGLFDRLIGAVFCIFKWFLVVSILLNLWQVLSPETNIAKMSTLANGTAIQAIIDLAPTLFGSISQL
;
A
#
# COMPACT_ATOMS: atom_id res chain seq x y z
N MET A 1 -14.29 27.05 3.37
CA MET A 1 -13.55 25.78 3.18
C MET A 1 -13.57 25.45 1.69
N SER A 2 -12.41 25.18 1.13
CA SER A 2 -12.31 24.76 -0.26
C SER A 2 -12.83 23.34 -0.43
N VAL A 3 -13.27 22.97 -1.63
CA VAL A 3 -13.66 21.57 -1.96
C VAL A 3 -12.52 20.60 -1.65
N ILE A 4 -11.28 21.04 -1.88
CA ILE A 4 -10.07 20.25 -1.58
C ILE A 4 -9.94 19.97 -0.07
N ASP A 5 -10.23 20.96 0.78
CA ASP A 5 -10.18 20.82 2.24
C ASP A 5 -11.17 19.77 2.75
N ILE A 6 -12.37 19.77 2.16
CA ILE A 6 -13.44 18.81 2.50
C ILE A 6 -13.02 17.39 2.10
N ILE A 7 -12.46 17.22 0.92
CA ILE A 7 -11.98 15.91 0.42
C ILE A 7 -10.88 15.38 1.33
N ILE A 8 -9.89 16.21 1.67
CA ILE A 8 -8.79 15.83 2.55
C ILE A 8 -9.34 15.44 3.94
N LEU A 9 -10.25 16.22 4.48
CA LEU A 9 -10.86 15.93 5.79
C LEU A 9 -11.63 14.60 5.78
N ILE A 10 -12.41 14.32 4.74
CA ILE A 10 -13.13 13.05 4.59
C ILE A 10 -12.14 11.88 4.52
N VAL A 11 -11.06 12.02 3.75
CA VAL A 11 -10.02 10.98 3.63
C VAL A 11 -9.37 10.70 4.97
N PHE A 12 -9.01 11.74 5.75
CA PHE A 12 -8.39 11.55 7.06
C PHE A 12 -9.34 10.95 8.11
N VAL A 13 -10.59 11.39 8.14
CA VAL A 13 -11.60 10.79 9.02
C VAL A 13 -11.83 9.32 8.66
N GLY A 14 -11.94 9.01 7.38
CA GLY A 14 -12.03 7.63 6.90
C GLY A 14 -10.79 6.81 7.26
N ALA A 15 -9.60 7.38 7.17
CA ALA A 15 -8.35 6.74 7.55
C ALA A 15 -8.30 6.40 9.06
N ILE A 16 -8.77 7.29 9.91
CA ILE A 16 -8.85 7.05 11.36
C ILE A 16 -9.81 5.90 11.66
N ILE A 17 -11.02 5.95 11.12
CA ILE A 17 -12.05 4.93 11.33
C ILE A 17 -11.54 3.56 10.84
N TYR A 18 -10.96 3.52 9.63
CA TYR A 18 -10.40 2.30 9.06
C TYR A 18 -9.23 1.75 9.87
N GLY A 19 -8.33 2.63 10.35
CA GLY A 19 -7.19 2.27 11.19
C GLY A 19 -7.60 1.68 12.52
N LEU A 20 -8.60 2.28 13.20
CA LEU A 20 -9.20 1.77 14.44
C LEU A 20 -9.87 0.42 14.24
N TYR A 21 -10.54 0.23 13.10
CA TYR A 21 -11.21 -1.04 12.79
C TYR A 21 -10.22 -2.15 12.46
N LYS A 22 -9.23 -1.86 11.61
CA LYS A 22 -8.31 -2.88 11.07
C LYS A 22 -7.18 -3.25 12.05
N GLY A 23 -6.73 -2.29 12.90
CA GLY A 23 -5.58 -2.45 13.79
C GLY A 23 -4.24 -2.45 13.05
N VAL A 24 -3.13 -2.27 13.80
CA VAL A 24 -1.77 -2.22 13.22
C VAL A 24 -1.29 -3.58 12.74
N ILE A 25 -1.57 -4.66 13.48
CA ILE A 25 -1.10 -6.00 13.13
C ILE A 25 -1.62 -6.44 11.76
N ALA A 26 -2.90 -6.17 11.45
CA ALA A 26 -3.46 -6.49 10.15
C ALA A 26 -2.91 -5.60 9.02
N GLN A 27 -2.52 -4.36 9.33
CA GLN A 27 -1.89 -3.45 8.35
C GLN A 27 -0.46 -3.88 8.04
N LEU A 28 0.33 -4.20 9.09
CA LEU A 28 1.68 -4.75 8.94
C LEU A 28 1.68 -6.10 8.22
N GLY A 29 0.68 -6.96 8.50
CA GLY A 29 0.51 -8.23 7.80
C GLY A 29 0.27 -8.07 6.31
N SER A 30 -0.52 -7.07 5.90
CA SER A 30 -0.75 -6.80 4.48
C SER A 30 0.48 -6.21 3.78
N LEU A 31 1.22 -5.32 4.43
CA LEU A 31 2.48 -4.78 3.89
C LEU A 31 3.58 -5.85 3.84
N GLY A 32 3.75 -6.60 4.93
CA GLY A 32 4.68 -7.73 4.98
C GLY A 32 4.34 -8.79 3.94
N GLY A 33 3.05 -9.05 3.71
CA GLY A 33 2.58 -9.97 2.68
C GLY A 33 2.99 -9.54 1.27
N ILE A 34 2.96 -8.24 0.95
CA ILE A 34 3.44 -7.72 -0.34
C ILE A 34 4.94 -7.95 -0.48
N ILE A 35 5.72 -7.61 0.56
CA ILE A 35 7.18 -7.77 0.55
C ILE A 35 7.54 -9.25 0.41
N LEU A 36 6.93 -10.12 1.22
CA LEU A 36 7.14 -11.57 1.15
C LEU A 36 6.71 -12.14 -0.20
N GLY A 37 5.61 -11.65 -0.78
CA GLY A 37 5.15 -12.05 -2.11
C GLY A 37 6.17 -11.71 -3.20
N ILE A 38 6.75 -10.50 -3.16
CA ILE A 38 7.79 -10.10 -4.12
C ILE A 38 9.05 -10.95 -3.95
N ILE A 39 9.49 -11.19 -2.71
CA ILE A 39 10.64 -12.05 -2.42
C ILE A 39 10.38 -13.48 -2.91
N ALA A 40 9.20 -14.01 -2.64
CA ALA A 40 8.82 -15.36 -3.09
C ALA A 40 8.82 -15.47 -4.62
N CYS A 41 8.31 -14.47 -5.34
CA CYS A 41 8.37 -14.44 -6.81
C CYS A 41 9.81 -14.42 -7.32
N ARG A 42 10.73 -13.73 -6.64
CA ARG A 42 12.15 -13.73 -7.03
C ARG A 42 12.86 -15.06 -6.76
N LEU A 43 12.49 -15.75 -5.67
CA LEU A 43 13.16 -17.00 -5.27
C LEU A 43 12.53 -18.23 -5.93
N PHE A 44 11.22 -18.24 -6.12
CA PHE A 44 10.45 -19.41 -6.55
C PHE A 44 9.65 -19.17 -7.84
N GLY A 45 9.86 -18.05 -8.54
CA GLY A 45 9.14 -17.71 -9.76
C GLY A 45 9.33 -18.73 -10.89
N ASP A 46 10.53 -19.29 -11.01
CA ASP A 46 10.84 -20.31 -12.03
C ASP A 46 10.06 -21.60 -11.76
N TYR A 47 10.00 -22.05 -10.50
CA TYR A 47 9.19 -23.22 -10.10
C TYR A 47 7.71 -22.99 -10.36
N ALA A 48 7.21 -21.78 -10.04
CA ALA A 48 5.81 -21.45 -10.31
C ALA A 48 5.49 -21.44 -11.80
N THR A 49 6.41 -20.95 -12.63
CA THR A 49 6.29 -20.96 -14.09
C THR A 49 6.27 -22.38 -14.63
N GLU A 50 7.15 -23.26 -14.14
CA GLU A 50 7.20 -24.68 -14.53
C GLU A 50 5.91 -25.41 -14.16
N LEU A 51 5.40 -25.21 -12.93
CA LEU A 51 4.12 -25.79 -12.50
C LEU A 51 2.97 -25.36 -13.40
N VAL A 52 2.91 -24.08 -13.75
CA VAL A 52 1.86 -23.55 -14.63
C VAL A 52 1.99 -24.12 -16.03
N SER A 53 3.21 -24.25 -16.56
CA SER A 53 3.45 -24.82 -17.89
C SER A 53 3.03 -26.29 -18.00
N ASN A 54 3.10 -27.03 -16.90
CA ASN A 54 2.66 -28.43 -16.84
C ASN A 54 1.13 -28.58 -16.76
N ILE A 55 0.43 -27.55 -16.22
CA ILE A 55 -1.04 -27.59 -16.01
C ILE A 55 -1.79 -26.96 -17.17
N LEU A 56 -1.28 -25.84 -17.70
CA LEU A 56 -1.89 -25.13 -18.82
C LEU A 56 -1.26 -25.58 -20.15
N PRO A 57 -2.05 -26.19 -21.04
CA PRO A 57 -1.60 -26.47 -22.40
C PRO A 57 -1.31 -25.16 -23.13
N ALA A 58 -0.42 -25.22 -24.14
CA ALA A 58 -0.04 -24.07 -24.95
C ALA A 58 -1.28 -23.33 -25.48
N MET A 59 -1.51 -22.12 -24.98
CA MET A 59 -2.66 -21.29 -25.38
C MET A 59 -2.46 -20.60 -26.73
N THR A 60 -1.23 -20.58 -27.25
CA THR A 60 -0.88 -19.86 -28.47
C THR A 60 0.10 -20.68 -29.30
N SER A 61 0.03 -20.54 -30.63
CA SER A 61 0.95 -21.24 -31.58
C SER A 61 2.40 -20.77 -31.44
N ASP A 62 2.66 -19.62 -30.82
CA ASP A 62 3.98 -19.08 -30.60
C ASP A 62 4.55 -19.50 -29.24
N ALA A 63 5.59 -20.33 -29.26
CA ALA A 63 6.26 -20.83 -28.06
C ALA A 63 6.79 -19.72 -27.12
N LYS A 64 7.26 -18.60 -27.68
CA LYS A 64 7.73 -17.45 -26.88
C LYS A 64 6.60 -16.76 -26.11
N THR A 65 5.48 -16.53 -26.78
CA THR A 65 4.30 -15.89 -26.17
C THR A 65 3.73 -16.76 -25.04
N THR A 66 3.65 -18.08 -25.28
CA THR A 66 3.22 -19.05 -24.27
C THR A 66 4.13 -19.05 -23.03
N ALA A 67 5.46 -19.00 -23.22
CA ALA A 67 6.41 -18.94 -22.12
C ALA A 67 6.25 -17.65 -21.27
N TYR A 68 6.06 -16.48 -21.90
CA TYR A 68 5.80 -15.23 -21.19
C TYR A 68 4.49 -15.26 -20.41
N VAL A 69 3.43 -15.77 -20.99
CA VAL A 69 2.12 -15.89 -20.33
C VAL A 69 2.21 -16.81 -19.12
N ASN A 70 2.83 -17.98 -19.26
CA ASN A 70 3.03 -18.94 -18.18
C ASN A 70 3.87 -18.33 -17.04
N SER A 71 4.90 -17.56 -17.36
CA SER A 71 5.73 -16.88 -16.38
C SER A 71 4.92 -15.81 -15.60
N ILE A 72 4.13 -15.00 -16.29
CA ILE A 72 3.28 -13.99 -15.65
C ILE A 72 2.24 -14.66 -14.76
N VAL A 73 1.53 -15.65 -15.27
CA VAL A 73 0.50 -16.38 -14.53
C VAL A 73 1.09 -17.10 -13.31
N GLY A 74 2.23 -17.77 -13.48
CA GLY A 74 2.92 -18.47 -12.39
C GLY A 74 3.34 -17.51 -11.27
N ASN A 75 3.96 -16.39 -11.62
CA ASN A 75 4.38 -15.39 -10.64
C ASN A 75 3.19 -14.71 -9.96
N VAL A 76 2.12 -14.40 -10.68
CA VAL A 76 0.90 -13.80 -10.09
C VAL A 76 0.22 -14.78 -9.12
N LEU A 77 0.08 -16.05 -9.49
CA LEU A 77 -0.49 -17.07 -8.61
C LEU A 77 0.36 -17.27 -7.35
N LEU A 78 1.68 -17.37 -7.50
CA LEU A 78 2.61 -17.49 -6.38
C LEU A 78 2.50 -16.28 -5.44
N PHE A 79 2.47 -15.06 -6.00
CA PHE A 79 2.29 -13.84 -5.23
C PHE A 79 0.99 -13.86 -4.43
N ILE A 80 -0.14 -14.21 -5.06
CA ILE A 80 -1.45 -14.27 -4.41
C ILE A 80 -1.44 -15.28 -3.27
N VAL A 81 -0.89 -16.48 -3.49
CA VAL A 81 -0.82 -17.53 -2.46
C VAL A 81 -0.02 -17.04 -1.25
N VAL A 82 1.18 -16.52 -1.46
CA VAL A 82 2.05 -16.03 -0.38
C VAL A 82 1.41 -14.84 0.33
N TYR A 83 0.80 -13.92 -0.40
CA TYR A 83 0.10 -12.76 0.16
C TYR A 83 -1.09 -13.19 1.05
N VAL A 84 -1.91 -14.13 0.58
CA VAL A 84 -3.06 -14.63 1.34
C VAL A 84 -2.59 -15.35 2.61
N LEU A 85 -1.55 -16.18 2.52
CA LEU A 85 -0.96 -16.86 3.68
C LEU A 85 -0.45 -15.85 4.73
N ALA A 86 0.29 -14.84 4.31
CA ALA A 86 0.76 -13.78 5.19
C ALA A 86 -0.41 -13.04 5.88
N CYS A 87 -1.46 -12.72 5.13
CA CYS A 87 -2.67 -12.10 5.68
C CYS A 87 -3.42 -13.01 6.67
N LEU A 88 -3.46 -14.31 6.42
CA LEU A 88 -4.07 -15.28 7.34
C LEU A 88 -3.28 -15.38 8.65
N ILE A 89 -1.96 -15.43 8.56
CA ILE A 89 -1.07 -15.43 9.75
C ILE A 89 -1.29 -14.14 10.56
N ALA A 90 -1.32 -12.98 9.90
CA ALA A 90 -1.59 -11.71 10.57
C ALA A 90 -2.97 -11.66 11.24
N LYS A 91 -4.01 -12.26 10.62
CA LYS A 91 -5.34 -12.39 11.23
C LYS A 91 -5.32 -13.29 12.47
N LEU A 92 -4.57 -14.37 12.44
CA LEU A 92 -4.41 -15.28 13.60
C LEU A 92 -3.69 -14.56 14.74
N MET A 93 -2.58 -13.88 14.44
CA MET A 93 -1.84 -13.07 15.43
C MET A 93 -2.75 -12.02 16.07
N ARG A 94 -3.57 -11.34 15.29
CA ARG A 94 -4.54 -10.36 15.80
C ARG A 94 -5.56 -10.99 16.75
N LYS A 95 -6.07 -12.19 16.45
CA LYS A 95 -6.99 -12.90 17.39
C LYS A 95 -6.33 -13.17 18.73
N ILE A 96 -5.07 -13.58 18.75
CA ILE A 96 -4.30 -13.83 19.96
C ILE A 96 -4.09 -12.51 20.73
N THR A 97 -3.72 -11.44 20.06
CA THR A 97 -3.51 -10.11 20.67
C THR A 97 -4.80 -9.55 21.30
N HIS A 98 -5.94 -9.80 20.67
CA HIS A 98 -7.24 -9.42 21.26
C HIS A 98 -7.56 -10.21 22.53
N ALA A 99 -7.19 -11.50 22.59
CA ALA A 99 -7.38 -12.32 23.78
C ALA A 99 -6.52 -11.86 24.97
N LEU A 100 -5.40 -11.18 24.71
CA LEU A 100 -4.47 -10.64 25.70
C LEU A 100 -4.79 -9.19 26.14
N TYR A 101 -6.00 -8.68 25.91
CA TYR A 101 -6.42 -7.30 26.21
C TYR A 101 -5.60 -6.19 25.51
N LEU A 102 -4.68 -6.54 24.63
CA LEU A 102 -3.87 -5.58 23.84
C LEU A 102 -4.61 -5.02 22.62
N GLY A 103 -5.86 -5.40 22.42
CA GLY A 103 -6.66 -5.00 21.26
C GLY A 103 -6.92 -3.49 21.15
N LEU A 104 -6.95 -2.77 22.29
CA LEU A 104 -7.09 -1.33 22.30
C LEU A 104 -5.83 -0.65 21.74
N PHE A 105 -4.66 -1.10 22.21
CA PHE A 105 -3.36 -0.59 21.73
C PHE A 105 -3.17 -0.89 20.24
N ASP A 106 -3.51 -2.10 19.77
CA ASP A 106 -3.46 -2.46 18.34
C ASP A 106 -4.32 -1.52 17.50
N ARG A 107 -5.51 -1.15 17.98
CA ARG A 107 -6.42 -0.22 17.29
C ARG A 107 -5.88 1.21 17.26
N LEU A 108 -5.39 1.73 18.39
CA LEU A 108 -4.86 3.09 18.49
C LEU A 108 -3.61 3.26 17.60
N ILE A 109 -2.66 2.32 17.70
CA ILE A 109 -1.46 2.33 16.86
C ILE A 109 -1.86 2.13 15.39
N GLY A 110 -2.88 1.30 15.11
CA GLY A 110 -3.44 1.11 13.77
C GLY A 110 -4.01 2.40 13.17
N ALA A 111 -4.67 3.23 13.98
CA ALA A 111 -5.16 4.54 13.53
C ALA A 111 -4.01 5.48 13.18
N VAL A 112 -3.00 5.60 14.06
CA VAL A 112 -1.81 6.44 13.83
C VAL A 112 -1.08 5.98 12.56
N PHE A 113 -0.85 4.69 12.41
CA PHE A 113 -0.19 4.12 11.23
C PHE A 113 -0.99 4.36 9.94
N CYS A 114 -2.33 4.26 10.03
CA CYS A 114 -3.20 4.52 8.88
C CYS A 114 -3.17 6.00 8.48
N ILE A 115 -3.20 6.92 9.44
CA ILE A 115 -3.06 8.36 9.20
C ILE A 115 -1.74 8.64 8.49
N PHE A 116 -0.62 8.11 9.02
CA PHE A 116 0.70 8.32 8.43
C PHE A 116 0.77 7.79 6.99
N LYS A 117 0.24 6.59 6.75
CA LYS A 117 0.17 6.02 5.40
C LYS A 117 -0.64 6.89 4.44
N TRP A 118 -1.83 7.34 4.86
CA TRP A 118 -2.67 8.19 4.03
C TRP A 118 -2.07 9.58 3.82
N PHE A 119 -1.33 10.09 4.81
CA PHE A 119 -0.58 11.32 4.69
C PHE A 119 0.46 11.23 3.57
N LEU A 120 1.21 10.12 3.50
CA LEU A 120 2.15 9.85 2.41
C LEU A 120 1.46 9.73 1.06
N VAL A 121 0.35 8.98 0.98
CA VAL A 121 -0.40 8.80 -0.27
C VAL A 121 -0.91 10.15 -0.79
N VAL A 122 -1.52 10.96 0.07
CA VAL A 122 -2.02 12.29 -0.30
C VAL A 122 -0.87 13.20 -0.71
N SER A 123 0.27 13.17 0.00
CA SER A 123 1.46 13.93 -0.35
C SER A 123 1.97 13.58 -1.77
N ILE A 124 2.08 12.29 -2.08
CA ILE A 124 2.51 11.84 -3.42
C ILE A 124 1.51 12.28 -4.50
N LEU A 125 0.21 12.13 -4.25
CA LEU A 125 -0.83 12.55 -5.20
C LEU A 125 -0.82 14.05 -5.44
N LEU A 126 -0.65 14.87 -4.40
CA LEU A 126 -0.57 16.32 -4.53
C LEU A 126 0.70 16.75 -5.29
N ASN A 127 1.84 16.11 -5.02
CA ASN A 127 3.07 16.34 -5.76
C ASN A 127 2.92 15.98 -7.24
N LEU A 128 2.31 14.82 -7.53
CA LEU A 128 2.05 14.39 -8.90
C LEU A 128 1.12 15.36 -9.62
N TRP A 129 0.08 15.83 -8.95
CA TRP A 129 -0.83 16.85 -9.49
C TRP A 129 -0.09 18.16 -9.81
N GLN A 130 0.81 18.61 -8.92
CA GLN A 130 1.57 19.83 -9.10
C GLN A 130 2.52 19.75 -10.31
N VAL A 131 3.09 18.55 -10.57
CA VAL A 131 3.91 18.30 -11.77
C VAL A 131 3.08 18.32 -13.04
N LEU A 132 1.86 17.76 -13.01
CA LEU A 132 0.96 17.72 -14.17
C LEU A 132 0.28 19.08 -14.48
N SER A 133 0.09 19.91 -13.46
CA SER A 133 -0.61 21.19 -13.59
C SER A 133 0.13 22.29 -12.83
N PRO A 134 1.29 22.76 -13.35
CA PRO A 134 2.14 23.74 -12.65
C PRO A 134 1.47 25.10 -12.46
N GLU A 135 0.45 25.43 -13.26
CA GLU A 135 -0.30 26.69 -13.14
C GLU A 135 -1.28 26.72 -11.95
N THR A 136 -1.67 25.53 -11.43
CA THR A 136 -2.63 25.41 -10.32
C THR A 136 -1.88 25.30 -9.00
N ASN A 137 -1.69 26.42 -8.32
CA ASN A 137 -1.07 26.41 -6.99
C ASN A 137 -2.10 25.96 -5.94
N ILE A 138 -2.13 24.64 -5.66
CA ILE A 138 -3.09 24.00 -4.76
C ILE A 138 -2.99 24.58 -3.34
N ALA A 139 -1.80 24.95 -2.89
CA ALA A 139 -1.60 25.56 -1.57
C ALA A 139 -2.35 26.91 -1.44
N LYS A 140 -2.50 27.66 -2.54
CA LYS A 140 -3.29 28.92 -2.55
C LYS A 140 -4.80 28.69 -2.62
N MET A 141 -5.23 27.51 -3.09
CA MET A 141 -6.67 27.17 -3.17
C MET A 141 -7.23 26.63 -1.84
N SER A 142 -6.36 26.26 -0.90
CA SER A 142 -6.76 25.74 0.40
C SER A 142 -6.86 26.86 1.43
N THR A 143 -7.93 26.80 2.23
CA THR A 143 -8.15 27.71 3.37
C THR A 143 -7.70 27.10 4.69
N LEU A 144 -7.32 25.82 4.73
CA LEU A 144 -6.82 25.15 5.93
C LEU A 144 -5.46 25.74 6.35
N ALA A 145 -5.46 26.38 7.51
CA ALA A 145 -4.26 27.01 8.09
C ALA A 145 -3.49 27.90 7.08
N ASN A 146 -4.22 28.70 6.28
CA ASN A 146 -3.63 29.55 5.23
C ASN A 146 -2.74 28.80 4.21
N GLY A 147 -3.10 27.57 3.92
CA GLY A 147 -2.34 26.70 3.01
C GLY A 147 -1.12 26.01 3.65
N THR A 148 -0.75 26.34 4.88
CA THR A 148 0.43 25.78 5.57
C THR A 148 0.29 24.28 5.82
N ALA A 149 -0.91 23.80 6.12
CA ALA A 149 -1.16 22.38 6.34
C ALA A 149 -0.95 21.56 5.04
N ILE A 150 -1.44 22.07 3.92
CA ILE A 150 -1.23 21.41 2.60
C ILE A 150 0.23 21.49 2.20
N GLN A 151 0.90 22.62 2.45
CA GLN A 151 2.31 22.76 2.16
C GLN A 151 3.15 21.72 2.95
N ALA A 152 2.87 21.54 4.24
CA ALA A 152 3.51 20.51 5.04
C ALA A 152 3.27 19.09 4.52
N ILE A 153 2.08 18.82 3.97
CA ILE A 153 1.76 17.54 3.33
C ILE A 153 2.55 17.35 2.03
N ILE A 154 2.64 18.38 1.20
CA ILE A 154 3.37 18.34 -0.08
C ILE A 154 4.86 18.10 0.17
N ASP A 155 5.45 18.78 1.14
CA ASP A 155 6.89 18.73 1.43
C ASP A 155 7.32 17.42 2.11
N LEU A 156 6.38 16.64 2.66
CA LEU A 156 6.69 15.43 3.41
C LEU A 156 7.27 14.33 2.52
N ALA A 157 6.70 14.09 1.34
CA ALA A 157 7.18 13.05 0.44
C ALA A 157 8.60 13.35 -0.06
N PRO A 158 8.93 14.52 -0.62
CA PRO A 158 10.29 14.81 -1.10
C PRO A 158 11.32 14.82 0.05
N THR A 159 10.93 15.26 1.26
CA THR A 159 11.82 15.24 2.43
C THR A 159 12.19 13.82 2.84
N LEU A 160 11.22 12.90 2.88
CA LEU A 160 11.47 11.49 3.20
C LEU A 160 12.30 10.79 2.12
N PHE A 161 11.97 11.00 0.85
CA PHE A 161 12.73 10.40 -0.25
C PHE A 161 14.15 10.98 -0.37
N GLY A 162 14.34 12.27 -0.11
CA GLY A 162 15.64 12.91 -0.06
C GLY A 162 16.53 12.36 1.05
N SER A 163 15.96 12.06 2.21
CA SER A 163 16.70 11.44 3.33
C SER A 163 17.11 9.99 3.05
N ILE A 164 16.30 9.23 2.30
CA ILE A 164 16.59 7.83 1.92
C ILE A 164 17.68 7.79 0.83
N SER A 165 17.73 8.77 -0.06
CA SER A 165 18.73 8.80 -1.14
C SER A 165 20.14 9.19 -0.68
N GLN A 166 20.30 9.62 0.59
CA GLN A 166 21.58 9.95 1.21
C GLN A 166 22.15 8.81 2.10
N LEU A 167 21.44 7.70 2.24
CA LEU A 167 21.86 6.47 2.91
C LEU A 167 22.39 5.44 1.91
#